data_cc8c8365a8423f57190f9272d21f1803
#
_entry.id   cc8c8365a8423f57190f9272d21f1803
#
_cell.length_a   1.000
_cell.length_b   1.000
_cell.length_c   1.000
_cell.angle_alpha   90.00
_cell.angle_beta   90.00
_cell.angle_gamma   90.00
#
_symmetry.space_group_name_H-M   'P 1'
#
loop_
_entity.id
_entity.type
_entity.pdbx_description
1 polymer ?
#
loop_
_entity_poly.entity_id
_entity_poly.type
_entity_poly.pdbx_seq_one_letter_code
_entity_poly.pdbx_strand_id
1 'polypeptide(L)'
;MTHGESLALTVEATQRSLEERLGEALSPHRDPRRPRDSFSAIDTFMAATSRHLAAVEAVLLRQVHRTVPDGDALVHAYLYAARRLEMSLALLKARLYGEAHAIHVEWPDVWDRVQTRLAEHNRLERTMVDALVRHGDPEKVDGLARQVFDAERHAPTRPHPILPHTGMLSLVARRIWAVADSFWDAVEGRVIPEPVRPATHRHDSLLAQYLVADPSFDDHAKLIEHRHRSHPKPGQHLPGT
;
A
#
# COMPACT_ATOMS: atom_id res chain seq x y z
N MET A 1 -23.42 -2.91 13.11
CA MET A 1 -22.22 -3.41 12.43
C MET A 1 -22.05 -2.55 11.20
N THR A 2 -21.10 -1.63 11.24
CA THR A 2 -20.90 -0.62 10.20
C THR A 2 -20.20 -1.27 9.01
N HIS A 3 -20.85 -1.20 7.85
CA HIS A 3 -20.26 -1.53 6.55
C HIS A 3 -19.31 -0.39 6.13
N GLY A 4 -18.19 -0.27 6.80
CA GLY A 4 -17.22 0.80 6.61
C GLY A 4 -15.90 0.32 6.03
N GLU A 5 -15.15 1.26 5.48
CA GLU A 5 -13.75 1.07 5.10
C GLU A 5 -12.94 0.77 6.36
N SER A 6 -11.91 -0.08 6.28
CA SER A 6 -11.03 -0.39 7.41
C SER A 6 -9.66 0.22 7.22
N LEU A 7 -9.22 1.04 8.18
CA LEU A 7 -7.87 1.62 8.16
C LEU A 7 -6.79 0.53 8.20
N ALA A 8 -6.93 -0.46 9.08
CA ALA A 8 -5.93 -1.52 9.24
C ALA A 8 -5.77 -2.34 7.95
N LEU A 9 -6.88 -2.77 7.34
CA LEU A 9 -6.86 -3.52 6.08
C LEU A 9 -6.33 -2.68 4.91
N THR A 10 -6.65 -1.37 4.89
CA THR A 10 -6.17 -0.45 3.85
C THR A 10 -4.66 -0.30 3.93
N VAL A 11 -4.11 -0.08 5.14
CA VAL A 11 -2.66 0.04 5.34
C VAL A 11 -1.95 -1.27 4.98
N GLU A 12 -2.48 -2.42 5.39
CA GLU A 12 -1.92 -3.71 5.00
C GLU A 12 -1.89 -3.90 3.48
N ALA A 13 -2.97 -3.57 2.79
CA ALA A 13 -3.06 -3.67 1.34
C ALA A 13 -2.07 -2.70 0.64
N THR A 14 -1.92 -1.47 1.17
CA THR A 14 -0.96 -0.50 0.64
C THR A 14 0.48 -0.98 0.84
N GLN A 15 0.83 -1.48 2.03
CA GLN A 15 2.16 -2.01 2.30
C GLN A 15 2.50 -3.19 1.38
N ARG A 16 1.56 -4.11 1.16
CA ARG A 16 1.72 -5.21 0.21
C ARG A 16 1.97 -4.70 -1.22
N SER A 17 1.21 -3.70 -1.66
CA SER A 17 1.40 -3.08 -2.98
C SER A 17 2.78 -2.41 -3.12
N LEU A 18 3.29 -1.77 -2.06
CA LEU A 18 4.64 -1.20 -2.05
C LEU A 18 5.72 -2.28 -2.11
N GLU A 19 5.55 -3.39 -1.39
CA GLU A 19 6.45 -4.54 -1.41
C GLU A 19 6.47 -5.24 -2.78
N GLU A 20 5.32 -5.39 -3.43
CA GLU A 20 5.20 -5.90 -4.80
C GLU A 20 5.96 -5.01 -5.78
N ARG A 21 5.79 -3.69 -5.72
CA ARG A 21 6.51 -2.72 -6.55
C ARG A 21 8.01 -2.71 -6.29
N LEU A 22 8.42 -2.90 -5.04
CA LEU A 22 9.83 -3.09 -4.70
C LEU A 22 10.38 -4.36 -5.36
N GLY A 23 9.62 -5.47 -5.33
CA GLY A 23 9.97 -6.71 -6.02
C GLY A 23 10.13 -6.52 -7.53
N GLU A 24 9.23 -5.76 -8.17
CA GLU A 24 9.33 -5.39 -9.59
C GLU A 24 10.59 -4.55 -9.86
N ALA A 25 10.88 -3.56 -9.01
CA ALA A 25 12.06 -2.69 -9.13
C ALA A 25 13.39 -3.44 -8.95
N LEU A 26 13.40 -4.49 -8.11
CA LEU A 26 14.55 -5.37 -7.89
C LEU A 26 14.77 -6.37 -9.01
N SER A 27 13.73 -6.67 -9.79
CA SER A 27 13.80 -7.67 -10.85
C SER A 27 14.71 -7.21 -11.98
N PRO A 28 15.71 -8.00 -12.37
CA PRO A 28 16.57 -7.64 -13.48
C PRO A 28 15.79 -7.63 -14.79
N HIS A 29 15.64 -6.47 -15.40
CA HIS A 29 15.06 -6.35 -16.73
C HIS A 29 16.04 -6.91 -17.75
N ARG A 30 15.70 -8.04 -18.34
CA ARG A 30 16.59 -8.82 -19.22
C ARG A 30 16.50 -8.44 -20.69
N ASP A 31 15.61 -7.52 -21.08
CA ASP A 31 15.49 -7.13 -22.48
C ASP A 31 16.52 -6.04 -22.83
N PRO A 32 17.63 -6.40 -23.54
CA PRO A 32 18.63 -5.41 -23.96
C PRO A 32 18.05 -4.33 -24.89
N ARG A 33 16.87 -4.58 -25.49
CA ARG A 33 16.19 -3.64 -26.39
C ARG A 33 15.40 -2.59 -25.64
N ARG A 34 15.16 -2.82 -24.31
CA ARG A 34 14.38 -1.92 -23.44
C ARG A 34 15.09 -1.64 -22.12
N PRO A 35 16.29 -1.07 -22.15
CA PRO A 35 17.07 -0.84 -20.93
C PRO A 35 16.39 0.15 -19.96
N ARG A 36 15.42 0.95 -20.44
CA ARG A 36 14.68 1.92 -19.64
C ARG A 36 13.51 1.34 -18.86
N ASP A 37 13.10 0.10 -19.13
CA ASP A 37 11.96 -0.51 -18.42
C ASP A 37 12.28 -0.71 -16.91
N SER A 38 13.55 -0.99 -16.56
CA SER A 38 14.00 -1.03 -15.16
C SER A 38 13.89 0.34 -14.47
N PHE A 39 14.16 1.43 -15.18
CA PHE A 39 14.03 2.77 -14.64
C PHE A 39 12.57 3.09 -14.33
N SER A 40 11.65 2.69 -15.17
CA SER A 40 10.21 2.89 -14.97
C SER A 40 9.72 2.18 -13.70
N ALA A 41 10.13 0.92 -13.46
CA ALA A 41 9.75 0.18 -12.25
C ALA A 41 10.30 0.83 -10.97
N ILE A 42 11.58 1.24 -10.99
CA ILE A 42 12.21 1.94 -9.87
C ILE A 42 11.51 3.28 -9.60
N ASP A 43 11.25 4.06 -10.64
CA ASP A 43 10.56 5.35 -10.51
C ASP A 43 9.13 5.18 -9.99
N THR A 44 8.41 4.15 -10.45
CA THR A 44 7.06 3.82 -9.99
C THR A 44 7.04 3.46 -8.51
N PHE A 45 8.00 2.64 -8.06
CA PHE A 45 8.18 2.30 -6.64
C PHE A 45 8.47 3.56 -5.79
N MET A 46 9.44 4.39 -6.22
CA MET A 46 9.78 5.63 -5.51
C MET A 46 8.59 6.58 -5.41
N ALA A 47 7.85 6.75 -6.50
CA ALA A 47 6.68 7.62 -6.54
C ALA A 47 5.57 7.14 -5.59
N ALA A 48 5.24 5.85 -5.64
CA ALA A 48 4.22 5.26 -4.77
C ALA A 48 4.61 5.40 -3.29
N THR A 49 5.86 5.08 -2.94
CA THR A 49 6.37 5.18 -1.58
C THR A 49 6.36 6.63 -1.08
N SER A 50 6.85 7.59 -1.87
CA SER A 50 6.88 9.01 -1.47
C SER A 50 5.47 9.57 -1.23
N ARG A 51 4.51 9.20 -2.07
CA ARG A 51 3.09 9.60 -1.91
C ARG A 51 2.50 9.04 -0.64
N HIS A 52 2.73 7.76 -0.39
CA HIS A 52 2.25 7.09 0.82
C HIS A 52 2.80 7.73 2.09
N LEU A 53 4.12 7.94 2.17
CA LEU A 53 4.77 8.64 3.29
C LEU A 53 4.11 10.00 3.56
N ALA A 54 3.95 10.81 2.53
CA ALA A 54 3.36 12.15 2.66
C ALA A 54 1.90 12.09 3.13
N ALA A 55 1.11 11.14 2.66
CA ALA A 55 -0.29 10.99 3.04
C ALA A 55 -0.44 10.53 4.50
N VAL A 56 0.33 9.53 4.92
CA VAL A 56 0.33 9.05 6.31
C VAL A 56 0.71 10.17 7.27
N GLU A 57 1.77 10.92 6.96
CA GLU A 57 2.17 12.07 7.78
C GLU A 57 1.07 13.14 7.87
N ALA A 58 0.41 13.44 6.76
CA ALA A 58 -0.63 14.46 6.72
C ALA A 58 -1.88 14.07 7.51
N VAL A 59 -2.23 12.77 7.52
CA VAL A 59 -3.50 12.28 8.05
C VAL A 59 -3.33 11.63 9.42
N LEU A 60 -2.45 10.63 9.55
CA LEU A 60 -2.42 9.77 10.72
C LEU A 60 -1.69 10.39 11.91
N LEU A 61 -0.57 11.13 11.68
CA LEU A 61 0.24 11.61 12.81
C LEU A 61 -0.52 12.50 13.77
N ARG A 62 -1.38 13.39 13.24
CA ARG A 62 -2.22 14.24 14.09
C ARG A 62 -3.20 13.42 14.93
N GLN A 63 -3.74 12.35 14.38
CA GLN A 63 -4.69 11.50 15.08
C GLN A 63 -4.00 10.68 16.16
N VAL A 64 -2.82 10.12 15.86
CA VAL A 64 -1.99 9.41 16.83
C VAL A 64 -1.65 10.33 18.02
N HIS A 65 -1.14 11.54 17.76
CA HIS A 65 -0.82 12.54 18.80
C HIS A 65 -2.02 12.87 19.72
N ARG A 66 -3.25 12.93 19.16
CA ARG A 66 -4.44 13.32 19.92
C ARG A 66 -5.13 12.18 20.65
N THR A 67 -5.01 10.98 20.14
CA THR A 67 -5.87 9.85 20.54
C THR A 67 -5.11 8.78 21.32
N VAL A 68 -3.83 8.60 21.02
CA VAL A 68 -3.03 7.50 21.56
C VAL A 68 -2.29 7.98 22.81
N PRO A 69 -2.38 7.28 23.95
CA PRO A 69 -1.49 7.53 25.09
C PRO A 69 -0.02 7.40 24.62
N ASP A 70 0.82 8.33 25.04
CA ASP A 70 2.23 8.43 24.59
C ASP A 70 2.41 8.52 23.06
N GLY A 71 1.39 9.01 22.36
CA GLY A 71 1.37 9.14 20.90
C GLY A 71 2.54 9.95 20.34
N ASP A 72 3.07 10.91 21.11
CA ASP A 72 4.23 11.71 20.71
C ASP A 72 5.48 10.86 20.47
N ALA A 73 5.77 9.91 21.37
CA ALA A 73 6.91 9.02 21.20
C ALA A 73 6.77 8.16 19.94
N LEU A 74 5.56 7.68 19.66
CA LEU A 74 5.26 6.90 18.47
C LEU A 74 5.37 7.74 17.18
N VAL A 75 4.85 8.98 17.20
CA VAL A 75 5.00 9.93 16.10
C VAL A 75 6.47 10.24 15.83
N HIS A 76 7.27 10.50 16.87
CA HIS A 76 8.71 10.73 16.71
C HIS A 76 9.45 9.53 16.11
N ALA A 77 9.15 8.32 16.58
CA ALA A 77 9.74 7.09 16.04
C ALA A 77 9.38 6.90 14.56
N TYR A 78 8.11 7.13 14.20
CA TYR A 78 7.65 7.06 12.82
C TYR A 78 8.36 8.08 11.93
N LEU A 79 8.39 9.37 12.32
CA LEU A 79 9.04 10.44 11.57
C LEU A 79 10.53 10.15 11.34
N TYR A 80 11.20 9.61 12.35
CA TYR A 80 12.61 9.20 12.21
C TYR A 80 12.78 8.09 11.16
N ALA A 81 11.92 7.06 11.17
CA ALA A 81 11.96 5.98 10.20
C ALA A 81 11.58 6.47 8.79
N ALA A 82 10.54 7.31 8.66
CA ALA A 82 10.12 7.90 7.40
C ALA A 82 11.26 8.70 6.75
N ARG A 83 11.92 9.57 7.54
CA ARG A 83 13.07 10.33 7.04
C ARG A 83 14.22 9.44 6.56
N ARG A 84 14.52 8.35 7.27
CA ARG A 84 15.57 7.40 6.86
C ARG A 84 15.20 6.67 5.57
N LEU A 85 13.92 6.35 5.39
CA LEU A 85 13.44 5.77 4.13
C LEU A 85 13.55 6.78 2.99
N GLU A 86 13.11 8.03 3.18
CA GLU A 86 13.28 9.09 2.17
C GLU A 86 14.74 9.31 1.76
N MET A 87 15.66 9.30 2.73
CA MET A 87 17.10 9.38 2.43
C MET A 87 17.59 8.18 1.59
N SER A 88 17.06 6.99 1.84
CA SER A 88 17.41 5.79 1.05
C SER A 88 16.82 5.87 -0.36
N LEU A 89 15.59 6.41 -0.52
CA LEU A 89 15.00 6.67 -1.83
C LEU A 89 15.75 7.78 -2.59
N ALA A 90 16.21 8.82 -1.91
CA ALA A 90 17.04 9.85 -2.51
C ALA A 90 18.38 9.29 -3.01
N LEU A 91 19.04 8.40 -2.23
CA LEU A 91 20.24 7.69 -2.66
C LEU A 91 19.95 6.78 -3.87
N LEU A 92 18.86 6.03 -3.86
CA LEU A 92 18.42 5.20 -4.97
C LEU A 92 18.25 6.04 -6.25
N LYS A 93 17.57 7.18 -6.14
CA LYS A 93 17.41 8.13 -7.23
C LYS A 93 18.75 8.66 -7.74
N ALA A 94 19.60 9.13 -6.84
CA ALA A 94 20.93 9.65 -7.17
C ALA A 94 21.80 8.59 -7.88
N ARG A 95 21.73 7.33 -7.43
CA ARG A 95 22.43 6.21 -8.07
C ARG A 95 21.86 5.87 -9.44
N LEU A 96 20.51 5.92 -9.58
CA LEU A 96 19.83 5.65 -10.85
C LEU A 96 20.19 6.67 -11.93
N TYR A 97 20.27 7.95 -11.57
CA TYR A 97 20.59 9.04 -12.49
C TYR A 97 22.07 9.37 -12.60
N GLY A 98 22.95 8.60 -11.93
CA GLY A 98 24.41 8.70 -12.06
C GLY A 98 25.01 9.93 -11.39
N GLU A 99 24.41 10.41 -10.30
CA GLU A 99 24.96 11.53 -9.55
C GLU A 99 26.32 11.18 -8.92
N ALA A 100 27.28 12.11 -9.01
CA ALA A 100 28.69 11.85 -8.66
C ALA A 100 28.89 11.29 -7.24
N HIS A 101 28.10 11.75 -6.27
CA HIS A 101 28.20 11.26 -4.87
C HIS A 101 27.64 9.86 -4.65
N ALA A 102 26.81 9.35 -5.54
CA ALA A 102 26.15 8.05 -5.44
C ALA A 102 26.75 6.97 -6.35
N ILE A 103 27.58 7.35 -7.34
CA ILE A 103 28.10 6.45 -8.35
C ILE A 103 28.99 5.33 -7.75
N HIS A 104 29.62 5.57 -6.61
CA HIS A 104 30.50 4.62 -5.94
C HIS A 104 29.76 3.68 -4.96
N VAL A 105 28.46 3.89 -4.74
CA VAL A 105 27.68 3.00 -3.88
C VAL A 105 27.19 1.82 -4.70
N GLU A 106 27.51 0.62 -4.26
CA GLU A 106 27.12 -0.60 -4.98
C GLU A 106 25.58 -0.80 -4.94
N TRP A 107 25.02 -1.32 -6.03
CA TRP A 107 23.59 -1.56 -6.13
C TRP A 107 23.03 -2.45 -5.01
N PRO A 108 23.67 -3.56 -4.62
CA PRO A 108 23.21 -4.37 -3.49
C PRO A 108 23.07 -3.56 -2.20
N ASP A 109 24.03 -2.67 -1.90
CA ASP A 109 24.00 -1.83 -0.69
C ASP A 109 22.86 -0.81 -0.72
N VAL A 110 22.57 -0.24 -1.90
CA VAL A 110 21.43 0.68 -2.08
C VAL A 110 20.12 -0.05 -1.80
N TRP A 111 19.96 -1.23 -2.38
CA TRP A 111 18.73 -2.01 -2.23
C TRP A 111 18.55 -2.56 -0.82
N ASP A 112 19.62 -3.03 -0.17
CA ASP A 112 19.57 -3.48 1.22
C ASP A 112 19.08 -2.35 2.15
N ARG A 113 19.60 -1.14 1.96
CA ARG A 113 19.12 0.03 2.71
C ARG A 113 17.65 0.32 2.47
N VAL A 114 17.20 0.32 1.22
CA VAL A 114 15.79 0.58 0.88
C VAL A 114 14.88 -0.46 1.51
N GLN A 115 15.20 -1.76 1.35
CA GLN A 115 14.42 -2.86 1.91
C GLN A 115 14.32 -2.78 3.44
N THR A 116 15.47 -2.60 4.11
CA THR A 116 15.54 -2.49 5.57
C THR A 116 14.70 -1.30 6.08
N ARG A 117 14.79 -0.12 5.42
CA ARG A 117 14.07 1.08 5.85
C ARG A 117 12.58 1.00 5.55
N LEU A 118 12.18 0.40 4.45
CA LEU A 118 10.78 0.15 4.14
C LEU A 118 10.15 -0.79 5.18
N ALA A 119 10.83 -1.88 5.53
CA ALA A 119 10.34 -2.82 6.54
C ALA A 119 10.22 -2.16 7.94
N GLU A 120 11.19 -1.33 8.35
CA GLU A 120 11.14 -0.56 9.60
C GLU A 120 9.95 0.41 9.61
N HIS A 121 9.77 1.15 8.52
CA HIS A 121 8.65 2.07 8.34
C HIS A 121 7.30 1.33 8.41
N ASN A 122 7.11 0.26 7.63
CA ASN A 122 5.88 -0.53 7.60
C ASN A 122 5.52 -1.08 8.99
N ARG A 123 6.51 -1.52 9.77
CA ARG A 123 6.30 -1.99 11.14
C ARG A 123 5.80 -0.87 12.05
N LEU A 124 6.39 0.32 11.99
CA LEU A 124 5.97 1.45 12.82
C LEU A 124 4.60 1.98 12.42
N GLU A 125 4.30 2.02 11.14
CA GLU A 125 2.98 2.38 10.63
C GLU A 125 1.90 1.43 11.17
N ARG A 126 2.11 0.11 11.08
CA ARG A 126 1.19 -0.87 11.70
C ARG A 126 1.03 -0.62 13.19
N THR A 127 2.12 -0.35 13.91
CA THR A 127 2.04 -0.02 15.35
C THR A 127 1.17 1.21 15.62
N MET A 128 1.27 2.26 14.79
CA MET A 128 0.42 3.45 14.89
C MET A 128 -1.05 3.12 14.61
N VAL A 129 -1.33 2.36 13.57
CA VAL A 129 -2.69 1.97 13.19
C VAL A 129 -3.32 1.10 14.29
N ASP A 130 -2.59 0.12 14.81
CA ASP A 130 -3.04 -0.72 15.93
C ASP A 130 -3.33 0.10 17.19
N ALA A 131 -2.54 1.12 17.45
CA ALA A 131 -2.78 2.03 18.57
C ALA A 131 -4.03 2.90 18.34
N LEU A 132 -4.23 3.41 17.13
CA LEU A 132 -5.44 4.16 16.77
C LEU A 132 -6.70 3.29 16.87
N VAL A 133 -6.65 2.06 16.39
CA VAL A 133 -7.79 1.10 16.48
C VAL A 133 -8.13 0.80 17.94
N ARG A 134 -7.11 0.67 18.82
CA ARG A 134 -7.33 0.38 20.24
C ARG A 134 -7.86 1.55 21.06
N HIS A 135 -7.48 2.78 20.74
CA HIS A 135 -7.73 3.96 21.56
C HIS A 135 -8.69 4.96 20.92
N GLY A 136 -8.96 4.83 19.61
CA GLY A 136 -9.80 5.74 18.86
C GLY A 136 -11.27 5.33 18.82
N ASP A 137 -12.08 6.26 18.37
CA ASP A 137 -13.47 6.00 18.00
C ASP A 137 -13.48 5.19 16.67
N PRO A 138 -14.08 4.00 16.62
CA PRO A 138 -14.00 3.11 15.45
C PRO A 138 -14.44 3.76 14.13
N GLU A 139 -15.55 4.53 14.15
CA GLU A 139 -16.06 5.17 12.94
C GLU A 139 -15.09 6.25 12.42
N LYS A 140 -14.49 7.01 13.33
CA LYS A 140 -13.50 8.02 12.99
C LYS A 140 -12.20 7.41 12.48
N VAL A 141 -11.76 6.32 13.11
CA VAL A 141 -10.54 5.61 12.71
C VAL A 141 -10.70 4.99 11.33
N ASP A 142 -11.83 4.34 11.06
CA ASP A 142 -12.09 3.76 9.74
C ASP A 142 -12.24 4.84 8.65
N GLY A 143 -12.82 6.00 8.99
CA GLY A 143 -12.86 7.15 8.10
C GLY A 143 -11.49 7.71 7.69
N LEU A 144 -10.42 7.42 8.45
CA LEU A 144 -9.05 7.79 8.08
C LEU A 144 -8.55 7.05 6.83
N ALA A 145 -9.05 5.84 6.56
CA ALA A 145 -8.69 5.11 5.34
C ALA A 145 -8.98 5.92 4.08
N ARG A 146 -10.17 6.53 4.01
CA ARG A 146 -10.55 7.40 2.90
C ARG A 146 -9.70 8.66 2.85
N GLN A 147 -9.41 9.26 4.01
CA GLN A 147 -8.58 10.47 4.07
C GLN A 147 -7.15 10.19 3.60
N VAL A 148 -6.55 9.06 3.96
CA VAL A 148 -5.23 8.64 3.46
C VAL A 148 -5.26 8.46 1.95
N PHE A 149 -6.23 7.73 1.42
CA PHE A 149 -6.40 7.55 -0.03
C PHE A 149 -6.51 8.88 -0.79
N ASP A 150 -7.35 9.79 -0.30
CA ASP A 150 -7.53 11.10 -0.93
C ASP A 150 -6.26 11.97 -0.82
N ALA A 151 -5.53 11.86 0.29
CA ALA A 151 -4.26 12.54 0.47
C ALA A 151 -3.19 11.98 -0.47
N GLU A 152 -3.09 10.66 -0.65
CA GLU A 152 -2.17 10.04 -1.59
C GLU A 152 -2.37 10.51 -3.03
N ARG A 153 -3.62 10.71 -3.46
CA ARG A 153 -3.92 11.20 -4.81
C ARG A 153 -3.33 12.58 -5.11
N HIS A 154 -3.07 13.37 -4.08
CA HIS A 154 -2.58 14.75 -4.20
C HIS A 154 -1.18 14.96 -3.58
N ALA A 155 -0.55 13.89 -3.13
CA ALA A 155 0.75 13.93 -2.49
C ALA A 155 1.90 14.03 -3.52
N PRO A 156 3.07 14.57 -3.13
CA PRO A 156 4.25 14.61 -3.99
C PRO A 156 4.74 13.19 -4.32
N THR A 157 5.24 13.02 -5.54
CA THR A 157 5.70 11.73 -6.09
C THR A 157 7.22 11.54 -6.00
N ARG A 158 7.93 12.49 -5.44
CA ARG A 158 9.39 12.46 -5.30
C ARG A 158 9.81 12.51 -3.84
N PRO A 159 10.90 11.83 -3.45
CA PRO A 159 11.42 11.91 -2.09
C PRO A 159 11.99 13.31 -1.80
N HIS A 160 11.54 13.90 -0.69
CA HIS A 160 11.97 15.21 -0.25
C HIS A 160 12.48 15.20 1.19
N PRO A 161 13.64 14.59 1.47
CA PRO A 161 14.14 14.36 2.83
C PRO A 161 14.49 15.63 3.60
N ILE A 162 14.56 16.77 2.91
CA ILE A 162 14.94 18.06 3.49
C ILE A 162 13.72 18.88 3.90
N LEU A 163 12.51 18.50 3.48
CA LEU A 163 11.30 19.25 3.83
C LEU A 163 10.96 19.09 5.32
N PRO A 164 10.49 20.16 5.98
CA PRO A 164 10.04 20.07 7.35
C PRO A 164 8.80 19.15 7.43
N HIS A 165 8.85 18.17 8.33
CA HIS A 165 7.79 17.17 8.52
C HIS A 165 6.67 17.65 9.45
N THR A 166 6.82 18.85 10.08
CA THR A 166 5.86 19.39 11.05
C THR A 166 5.57 20.86 10.80
N GLY A 167 4.34 21.28 11.15
CA GLY A 167 3.91 22.67 11.10
C GLY A 167 3.20 23.12 9.82
N MET A 168 2.62 24.32 9.85
CA MET A 168 1.84 24.88 8.73
C MET A 168 2.70 25.11 7.48
N LEU A 169 3.98 25.45 7.64
CA LEU A 169 4.94 25.62 6.54
C LEU A 169 5.18 24.30 5.78
N SER A 170 5.08 23.14 6.45
CA SER A 170 5.25 21.86 5.80
C SER A 170 4.10 21.57 4.83
N LEU A 171 2.86 21.91 5.19
CA LEU A 171 1.68 21.71 4.34
C LEU A 171 1.76 22.57 3.07
N VAL A 172 2.18 23.84 3.19
CA VAL A 172 2.35 24.73 2.04
C VAL A 172 3.50 24.28 1.15
N ALA A 173 4.65 23.95 1.74
CA ALA A 173 5.80 23.45 0.99
C ALA A 173 5.45 22.16 0.23
N ARG A 174 4.80 21.17 0.87
CA ARG A 174 4.38 19.93 0.23
C ARG A 174 3.40 20.16 -0.92
N ARG A 175 2.48 21.11 -0.79
CA ARG A 175 1.52 21.44 -1.84
C ARG A 175 2.20 22.07 -3.07
N ILE A 176 3.18 22.95 -2.85
CA ILE A 176 3.99 23.53 -3.93
C ILE A 176 4.81 22.47 -4.63
N TRP A 177 5.45 21.58 -3.87
CA TRP A 177 6.26 20.50 -4.43
C TRP A 177 5.41 19.44 -5.15
N ALA A 178 4.21 19.12 -4.64
CA ALA A 178 3.30 18.20 -5.33
C ALA A 178 2.89 18.72 -6.72
N VAL A 179 2.66 20.02 -6.87
CA VAL A 179 2.36 20.66 -8.16
C VAL A 179 3.59 20.62 -9.07
N ALA A 180 4.77 20.94 -8.55
CA ALA A 180 6.02 20.87 -9.31
C ALA A 180 6.33 19.42 -9.76
N ASP A 181 6.19 18.45 -8.88
CA ASP A 181 6.37 17.03 -9.20
C ASP A 181 5.40 16.56 -10.28
N SER A 182 4.12 16.91 -10.17
CA SER A 182 3.10 16.54 -11.18
C SER A 182 3.42 17.12 -12.56
N PHE A 183 3.95 18.34 -12.62
CA PHE A 183 4.38 18.94 -13.87
C PHE A 183 5.58 18.19 -14.47
N TRP A 184 6.60 17.91 -13.66
CA TRP A 184 7.79 17.18 -14.13
C TRP A 184 7.46 15.74 -14.51
N ASP A 185 6.58 15.04 -13.77
CA ASP A 185 6.13 13.70 -14.09
C ASP A 185 5.41 13.66 -15.44
N ALA A 186 4.61 14.67 -15.76
CA ALA A 186 3.96 14.80 -17.06
C ALA A 186 4.95 15.04 -18.20
N VAL A 187 5.98 15.87 -17.97
CA VAL A 187 7.04 16.16 -18.95
C VAL A 187 7.93 14.92 -19.18
N GLU A 188 8.21 14.14 -18.14
CA GLU A 188 9.02 12.92 -18.23
C GLU A 188 8.23 11.71 -18.74
N GLY A 189 6.91 11.82 -18.91
CA GLY A 189 6.03 10.72 -19.34
C GLY A 189 5.96 9.59 -18.30
N ARG A 190 6.10 9.94 -17.02
CA ARG A 190 6.16 9.00 -15.90
C ARG A 190 4.77 8.45 -15.58
N VAL A 191 4.66 7.13 -15.49
CA VAL A 191 3.42 6.47 -15.06
C VAL A 191 3.36 6.46 -13.54
N ILE A 192 2.42 7.23 -12.97
CA ILE A 192 2.17 7.24 -11.53
C ILE A 192 1.01 6.30 -11.27
N PRO A 193 1.21 5.21 -10.49
CA PRO A 193 0.14 4.28 -10.20
C PRO A 193 -0.93 4.92 -9.31
N GLU A 194 -2.19 4.52 -9.49
CA GLU A 194 -3.24 4.91 -8.55
C GLU A 194 -2.97 4.36 -7.14
N PRO A 195 -3.32 5.11 -6.09
CA PRO A 195 -3.27 4.62 -4.71
C PRO A 195 -4.18 3.40 -4.52
N VAL A 196 -3.86 2.58 -3.53
CA VAL A 196 -4.70 1.46 -3.12
C VAL A 196 -6.02 2.01 -2.57
N ARG A 197 -7.15 1.58 -3.13
CA ARG A 197 -8.48 1.99 -2.65
C ARG A 197 -8.71 1.46 -1.25
N PRO A 198 -9.42 2.22 -0.39
CA PRO A 198 -9.74 1.78 0.95
C PRO A 198 -10.40 0.40 0.96
N ALA A 199 -9.86 -0.50 1.75
CA ALA A 199 -10.42 -1.83 1.95
C ALA A 199 -11.67 -1.73 2.84
N THR A 200 -12.71 -2.49 2.49
CA THR A 200 -13.92 -2.61 3.29
C THR A 200 -13.89 -3.87 4.14
N HIS A 201 -14.50 -3.84 5.30
CA HIS A 201 -14.74 -5.08 6.06
C HIS A 201 -15.62 -6.00 5.20
N ARG A 202 -15.09 -7.14 4.78
CA ARG A 202 -15.90 -8.19 4.18
C ARG A 202 -16.82 -8.74 5.26
N HIS A 203 -18.11 -8.46 5.15
CA HIS A 203 -19.08 -9.30 5.79
C HIS A 203 -19.17 -10.59 4.96
N ASP A 204 -18.74 -11.69 5.55
CA ASP A 204 -19.06 -13.04 5.06
C ASP A 204 -20.56 -13.31 5.23
N SER A 205 -21.38 -12.57 4.50
CA SER A 205 -22.79 -12.89 4.34
C SER A 205 -22.86 -13.93 3.22
N LEU A 206 -23.47 -15.06 3.50
CA LEU A 206 -23.79 -16.10 2.50
C LEU A 206 -24.48 -15.53 1.25
N LEU A 207 -25.19 -14.40 1.38
CA LEU A 207 -25.78 -13.65 0.29
C LEU A 207 -24.75 -12.90 -0.57
N ALA A 208 -23.67 -12.40 0.01
CA ALA A 208 -22.60 -11.73 -0.76
C ALA A 208 -21.77 -12.75 -1.54
N GLN A 209 -21.52 -13.94 -0.97
CA GLN A 209 -20.89 -15.06 -1.69
C GLN A 209 -21.76 -15.51 -2.89
N TYR A 210 -23.05 -15.54 -2.72
CA TYR A 210 -23.99 -15.92 -3.80
C TYR A 210 -24.07 -14.89 -4.93
N LEU A 211 -23.96 -13.59 -4.61
CA LEU A 211 -24.05 -12.50 -5.59
C LEU A 211 -22.75 -12.21 -6.34
N VAL A 212 -21.59 -12.61 -5.79
CA VAL A 212 -20.27 -12.34 -6.40
C VAL A 212 -19.75 -13.54 -7.20
N ALA A 213 -20.53 -14.64 -7.32
CA ALA A 213 -20.15 -15.87 -8.05
C ALA A 213 -18.75 -16.34 -7.64
N ASP A 214 -18.55 -16.59 -6.34
CA ASP A 214 -17.30 -17.14 -5.82
C ASP A 214 -17.10 -18.56 -6.42
N PRO A 215 -15.95 -18.82 -7.09
CA PRO A 215 -15.66 -20.15 -7.68
C PRO A 215 -15.76 -21.31 -6.68
N SER A 216 -15.62 -21.06 -5.37
CA SER A 216 -15.83 -22.05 -4.33
C SER A 216 -17.28 -22.55 -4.21
N PHE A 217 -18.26 -21.80 -4.73
CA PHE A 217 -19.66 -22.19 -4.74
C PHE A 217 -19.97 -23.27 -5.80
N ASP A 218 -19.24 -23.27 -6.91
CA ASP A 218 -19.38 -24.28 -7.98
C ASP A 218 -18.97 -25.68 -7.51
N ASP A 219 -18.00 -25.79 -6.58
CA ASP A 219 -17.55 -27.07 -6.04
C ASP A 219 -18.57 -27.68 -5.07
N HIS A 220 -19.29 -26.85 -4.31
CA HIS A 220 -20.38 -27.32 -3.46
C HIS A 220 -21.62 -27.75 -4.25
N ALA A 221 -21.93 -27.07 -5.34
CA ALA A 221 -23.02 -27.46 -6.24
C ALA A 221 -22.74 -28.81 -6.90
N LYS A 222 -21.50 -29.07 -7.33
CA LYS A 222 -21.07 -30.37 -7.90
C LYS A 222 -21.13 -31.50 -6.87
N LEU A 223 -20.84 -31.24 -5.60
CA LEU A 223 -20.94 -32.23 -4.52
C LEU A 223 -22.39 -32.62 -4.23
N ILE A 224 -23.33 -31.69 -4.34
CA ILE A 224 -24.77 -31.97 -4.15
C ILE A 224 -25.33 -32.77 -5.34
N GLU A 225 -24.92 -32.46 -6.55
CA GLU A 225 -25.34 -33.18 -7.76
C GLU A 225 -24.82 -34.62 -7.80
N HIS A 226 -23.60 -34.88 -7.30
CA HIS A 226 -23.05 -36.20 -7.14
C HIS A 226 -23.78 -37.05 -6.08
N ARG A 227 -24.29 -36.42 -5.02
CA ARG A 227 -25.08 -37.10 -3.97
C ARG A 227 -26.47 -37.54 -4.46
N HIS A 228 -27.07 -36.78 -5.37
CA HIS A 228 -28.37 -37.14 -5.96
C HIS A 228 -28.30 -38.24 -7.03
N ARG A 229 -27.14 -38.46 -7.66
CA ARG A 229 -26.95 -39.50 -8.66
C ARG A 229 -26.62 -40.87 -8.06
N SER A 230 -26.30 -41.00 -6.77
CA SER A 230 -25.90 -42.21 -6.09
C SER A 230 -27.03 -42.90 -5.32
N HIS A 231 -28.27 -42.46 -5.40
CA HIS A 231 -29.40 -43.19 -4.87
C HIS A 231 -30.09 -43.99 -5.98
N PRO A 232 -30.03 -45.33 -5.95
CA PRO A 232 -30.82 -46.17 -6.88
C PRO A 232 -32.30 -46.01 -6.57
N LYS A 233 -33.12 -45.83 -7.59
CA LYS A 233 -34.58 -45.84 -7.49
C LYS A 233 -35.04 -47.17 -7.00
N PRO A 234 -35.86 -47.28 -5.93
CA PRO A 234 -36.49 -48.51 -5.55
C PRO A 234 -37.67 -48.82 -6.51
N GLY A 235 -37.66 -50.01 -7.08
CA GLY A 235 -38.88 -50.64 -7.63
C GLY A 235 -39.03 -50.64 -9.12
N GLN A 236 -38.47 -51.65 -9.79
CA GLN A 236 -39.12 -52.30 -10.93
C GLN A 236 -39.11 -53.78 -10.69
N HIS A 237 -40.31 -54.27 -10.29
CA HIS A 237 -40.65 -55.71 -10.34
C HIS A 237 -40.71 -56.14 -11.80
N LEU A 238 -39.95 -57.17 -12.15
CA LEU A 238 -40.17 -57.93 -13.36
C LEU A 238 -41.16 -59.10 -13.04
N PRO A 239 -42.20 -59.31 -13.87
CA PRO A 239 -43.04 -60.50 -13.75
C PRO A 239 -42.32 -61.68 -14.36
N GLY A 240 -42.46 -62.83 -13.68
CA GLY A 240 -41.91 -64.12 -14.11
C GLY A 240 -42.68 -64.75 -15.29
N THR A 241 -41.96 -65.56 -15.99
CA THR A 241 -42.36 -66.92 -16.46
C THR A 241 -41.08 -67.71 -16.67
#